data_4bfdfed3f8fc8c9d015a2e0ae167ec7d
#
_entry.id   4bfdfed3f8fc8c9d015a2e0ae167ec7d
#
_cell.length_a   1.000
_cell.length_b   1.000
_cell.length_c   1.000
_cell.angle_alpha   90.00
_cell.angle_beta   90.00
_cell.angle_gamma   90.00
#
_symmetry.space_group_name_H-M   'P 1'
#
loop_
_entity.id
_entity.type
_entity.pdbx_description
1 polymer ?
#
loop_
_entity_poly.entity_id
_entity_poly.type
_entity_poly.pdbx_seq_one_letter_code
_entity_poly.pdbx_strand_id
1 'polypeptide(L)'
;QTLGVIGRNGSGKSTALKLVAGITKPTSGTVKVYGRISALIELGAGFHPEISGRENVFINGIMLGLTRREIQQRFDEIVEFAELRDFIDAPVKTYSSGMYMRLGFAVAIHVDPDVLLVDEVLAVGDESFTHKCLDKFAEFKRRNKTILLVTHSLGLVERFCDEALWLDKGQKRGQGDPKRTIGAYMTDVERQEEQLLADSDAKARLAVSDHAEPASDGPMDAGSAAADMTQATEGRWGSGLVQITDVTLFGEQGQPTHIFHTGEAVTVRLSLTAAQPVTDFVFGFGIFNAEGVFIYGTNTDIEEYESDVLNGDAVVNLVIDALDLVEGTYKLDVAVHRRDGAAYDYHRLLYTFRMKSRVKDVGLYRPRHHWTFSPSIRFRLRQ
;
A
#
# COMPACT_ATOMS: atom_id res chain seq x y z
N GLN A 1 18.20 -21.80 -9.25
CA GLN A 1 18.02 -20.34 -9.29
C GLN A 1 16.59 -19.96 -8.90
N THR A 2 16.44 -18.92 -8.07
CA THR A 2 15.14 -18.40 -7.67
C THR A 2 14.96 -16.97 -8.21
N LEU A 3 13.95 -16.77 -9.08
CA LEU A 3 13.61 -15.47 -9.66
C LEU A 3 12.31 -14.95 -9.04
N GLY A 4 12.35 -13.80 -8.38
CA GLY A 4 11.18 -13.07 -7.91
C GLY A 4 10.63 -12.16 -8.99
N VAL A 5 9.31 -12.17 -9.22
CA VAL A 5 8.65 -11.24 -10.16
C VAL A 5 7.81 -10.26 -9.37
N ILE A 6 8.14 -8.99 -9.47
CA ILE A 6 7.48 -7.89 -8.77
C ILE A 6 6.83 -6.91 -9.76
N GLY A 7 5.88 -6.13 -9.29
CA GLY A 7 5.15 -5.13 -10.06
C GLY A 7 3.74 -4.93 -9.55
N ARG A 8 3.09 -3.86 -9.97
CA ARG A 8 1.70 -3.51 -9.57
C ARG A 8 0.68 -4.53 -10.09
N ASN A 9 -0.56 -4.45 -9.58
CA ASN A 9 -1.67 -5.22 -10.14
C ASN A 9 -1.87 -4.85 -11.63
N GLY A 10 -2.10 -5.88 -12.47
CA GLY A 10 -2.21 -5.69 -13.93
C GLY A 10 -0.88 -5.51 -14.66
N SER A 11 0.28 -5.60 -14.02
CA SER A 11 1.58 -5.49 -14.69
C SER A 11 1.96 -6.67 -15.56
N GLY A 12 1.20 -7.78 -15.52
CA GLY A 12 1.41 -8.97 -16.34
C GLY A 12 2.11 -10.13 -15.62
N LYS A 13 2.32 -10.09 -14.31
CA LYS A 13 3.00 -11.14 -13.53
C LYS A 13 2.35 -12.52 -13.69
N SER A 14 1.06 -12.65 -13.40
CA SER A 14 0.34 -13.93 -13.52
C SER A 14 0.20 -14.37 -14.97
N THR A 15 0.13 -13.44 -15.92
CA THR A 15 0.16 -13.77 -17.37
C THR A 15 1.50 -14.39 -17.76
N ALA A 16 2.61 -13.81 -17.28
CA ALA A 16 3.95 -14.36 -17.53
C ALA A 16 4.08 -15.78 -16.95
N LEU A 17 3.57 -16.01 -15.72
CA LEU A 17 3.54 -17.36 -15.14
C LEU A 17 2.71 -18.34 -15.98
N LYS A 18 1.52 -17.96 -16.45
CA LYS A 18 0.65 -18.79 -17.28
C LYS A 18 1.30 -19.15 -18.64
N LEU A 19 2.07 -18.22 -19.21
CA LEU A 19 2.87 -18.48 -20.41
C LEU A 19 4.00 -19.50 -20.15
N VAL A 20 4.72 -19.35 -19.04
CA VAL A 20 5.79 -20.29 -18.64
C VAL A 20 5.22 -21.67 -18.29
N ALA A 21 4.06 -21.71 -17.62
CA ALA A 21 3.34 -22.95 -17.30
C ALA A 21 2.76 -23.66 -18.54
N GLY A 22 2.74 -23.02 -19.71
CA GLY A 22 2.10 -23.55 -20.90
C GLY A 22 0.57 -23.54 -20.89
N ILE A 23 -0.05 -22.88 -19.91
CA ILE A 23 -1.51 -22.72 -19.80
C ILE A 23 -2.02 -21.81 -20.93
N THR A 24 -1.26 -20.76 -21.24
CA THR A 24 -1.59 -19.82 -22.31
C THR A 24 -0.47 -19.83 -23.36
N LYS A 25 -0.84 -19.79 -24.65
CA LYS A 25 0.12 -19.69 -25.75
C LYS A 25 0.46 -18.21 -26.01
N PRO A 26 1.74 -17.88 -26.28
CA PRO A 26 2.11 -16.52 -26.68
C PRO A 26 1.53 -16.19 -28.07
N THR A 27 1.08 -14.94 -28.27
CA THR A 27 0.62 -14.45 -29.58
C THR A 27 1.75 -14.38 -30.58
N SER A 28 2.97 -14.10 -30.12
CA SER A 28 4.19 -14.07 -30.91
C SER A 28 5.39 -14.51 -30.08
N GLY A 29 6.45 -14.92 -30.73
CA GLY A 29 7.65 -15.44 -30.06
C GLY A 29 7.51 -16.87 -29.58
N THR A 30 8.46 -17.33 -28.76
CA THR A 30 8.51 -18.69 -28.22
C THR A 30 8.90 -18.70 -26.76
N VAL A 31 8.25 -19.57 -25.99
CA VAL A 31 8.63 -19.89 -24.60
C VAL A 31 9.15 -21.33 -24.60
N LYS A 32 10.34 -21.54 -24.04
CA LYS A 32 10.93 -22.88 -23.91
C LYS A 32 11.25 -23.13 -22.43
N VAL A 33 10.74 -24.20 -21.87
CA VAL A 33 11.04 -24.66 -20.53
C VAL A 33 11.59 -26.07 -20.61
N TYR A 34 12.63 -26.35 -19.86
CA TYR A 34 13.28 -27.64 -19.83
C TYR A 34 13.06 -28.32 -18.49
N GLY A 35 12.61 -29.55 -18.48
CA GLY A 35 12.31 -30.32 -17.29
C GLY A 35 10.83 -30.31 -16.89
N ARG A 36 10.54 -30.92 -15.75
CA ARG A 36 9.19 -31.05 -15.20
C ARG A 36 8.79 -29.74 -14.53
N ILE A 37 7.63 -29.20 -14.90
CA ILE A 37 7.05 -27.99 -14.31
C ILE A 37 6.00 -28.40 -13.28
N SER A 38 6.02 -27.78 -12.10
CA SER A 38 4.89 -27.75 -11.19
C SER A 38 4.45 -26.29 -10.99
N ALA A 39 3.17 -26.03 -11.20
CA ALA A 39 2.60 -24.68 -11.11
C ALA A 39 1.63 -24.61 -9.93
N LEU A 40 1.97 -23.77 -8.95
CA LEU A 40 1.10 -23.44 -7.82
C LEU A 40 0.23 -22.20 -8.15
N ILE A 41 -0.28 -22.13 -9.37
CA ILE A 41 -1.08 -20.99 -9.87
C ILE A 41 -2.55 -21.19 -9.53
N GLU A 42 -3.04 -22.42 -9.66
CA GLU A 42 -4.42 -22.82 -9.38
C GLU A 42 -4.37 -24.09 -8.51
N LEU A 43 -4.10 -23.94 -7.22
CA LEU A 43 -4.04 -25.08 -6.30
C LEU A 43 -5.35 -25.83 -6.24
N GLY A 44 -5.28 -27.15 -6.41
CA GLY A 44 -6.45 -28.01 -6.47
C GLY A 44 -7.19 -27.96 -7.82
N ALA A 45 -6.68 -27.29 -8.84
CA ALA A 45 -7.22 -27.42 -10.19
C ALA A 45 -7.21 -28.91 -10.60
N GLY A 46 -8.38 -29.40 -11.00
CA GLY A 46 -8.60 -30.83 -11.30
C GLY A 46 -9.00 -31.68 -10.11
N PHE A 47 -9.22 -31.12 -8.92
CA PHE A 47 -9.84 -31.85 -7.83
C PHE A 47 -11.34 -32.06 -8.11
N HIS A 48 -11.78 -33.29 -7.94
CA HIS A 48 -13.18 -33.66 -8.03
C HIS A 48 -13.85 -33.60 -6.64
N PRO A 49 -14.85 -32.72 -6.45
CA PRO A 49 -15.47 -32.51 -5.14
C PRO A 49 -16.12 -33.76 -4.54
N GLU A 50 -16.66 -34.63 -5.39
CA GLU A 50 -17.46 -35.78 -4.97
C GLU A 50 -16.63 -37.00 -4.54
N ILE A 51 -15.33 -37.03 -4.86
CA ILE A 51 -14.45 -38.14 -4.51
C ILE A 51 -13.54 -37.78 -3.33
N SER A 52 -12.95 -38.81 -2.74
CA SER A 52 -12.07 -38.66 -1.56
C SER A 52 -10.81 -37.86 -1.85
N GLY A 53 -10.19 -37.29 -0.78
CA GLY A 53 -8.89 -36.68 -0.87
C GLY A 53 -7.83 -37.64 -1.39
N ARG A 54 -7.90 -38.91 -1.01
CA ARG A 54 -7.03 -39.99 -1.50
C ARG A 54 -7.05 -40.11 -3.02
N GLU A 55 -8.26 -40.23 -3.59
CA GLU A 55 -8.42 -40.34 -5.03
C GLU A 55 -7.97 -39.08 -5.75
N ASN A 56 -8.25 -37.91 -5.19
CA ASN A 56 -7.79 -36.62 -5.71
C ASN A 56 -6.25 -36.51 -5.72
N VAL A 57 -5.54 -37.03 -4.71
CA VAL A 57 -4.07 -37.09 -4.73
C VAL A 57 -3.57 -37.88 -5.95
N PHE A 58 -4.19 -39.03 -6.26
CA PHE A 58 -3.80 -39.83 -7.44
C PHE A 58 -4.12 -39.13 -8.74
N ILE A 59 -5.32 -38.58 -8.87
CA ILE A 59 -5.73 -37.86 -10.10
C ILE A 59 -4.83 -36.67 -10.35
N ASN A 60 -4.64 -35.81 -9.34
CA ASN A 60 -3.85 -34.60 -9.47
C ASN A 60 -2.35 -34.92 -9.69
N GLY A 61 -1.81 -35.91 -8.99
CA GLY A 61 -0.45 -36.39 -9.19
C GLY A 61 -0.19 -36.89 -10.63
N ILE A 62 -1.16 -37.62 -11.21
CA ILE A 62 -1.08 -38.06 -12.61
C ILE A 62 -1.14 -36.87 -13.57
N MET A 63 -2.04 -35.91 -13.33
CA MET A 63 -2.14 -34.67 -14.13
C MET A 63 -0.83 -33.88 -14.10
N LEU A 64 -0.13 -33.88 -12.96
CA LEU A 64 1.18 -33.23 -12.79
C LEU A 64 2.36 -34.09 -13.32
N GLY A 65 2.07 -35.23 -13.95
CA GLY A 65 3.04 -36.07 -14.64
C GLY A 65 3.74 -37.15 -13.81
N LEU A 66 3.19 -37.49 -12.63
CA LEU A 66 3.65 -38.62 -11.85
C LEU A 66 2.98 -39.91 -12.34
N THR A 67 3.71 -41.01 -12.28
CA THR A 67 3.14 -42.36 -12.45
C THR A 67 2.38 -42.76 -11.16
N ARG A 68 1.39 -43.64 -11.27
CA ARG A 68 0.66 -44.17 -10.12
C ARG A 68 1.59 -44.79 -9.05
N ARG A 69 2.68 -45.39 -9.48
CA ARG A 69 3.69 -46.00 -8.57
C ARG A 69 4.46 -44.94 -7.80
N GLU A 70 4.85 -43.84 -8.44
CA GLU A 70 5.51 -42.72 -7.77
C GLU A 70 4.59 -42.07 -6.75
N ILE A 71 3.30 -41.87 -7.08
CA ILE A 71 2.32 -41.33 -6.16
C ILE A 71 2.15 -42.26 -4.95
N GLN A 72 2.02 -43.56 -5.16
CA GLN A 72 1.87 -44.55 -4.11
C GLN A 72 3.07 -44.52 -3.12
N GLN A 73 4.27 -44.35 -3.64
CA GLN A 73 5.49 -44.25 -2.83
C GLN A 73 5.57 -42.99 -1.97
N ARG A 74 4.98 -41.90 -2.43
CA ARG A 74 5.00 -40.58 -1.76
C ARG A 74 3.69 -40.24 -1.02
N PHE A 75 2.71 -41.14 -1.11
CA PHE A 75 1.35 -40.86 -0.63
C PHE A 75 1.31 -40.47 0.85
N ASP A 76 1.99 -41.21 1.68
CA ASP A 76 2.01 -40.96 3.12
C ASP A 76 2.71 -39.63 3.46
N GLU A 77 3.78 -39.27 2.74
CA GLU A 77 4.49 -37.99 2.86
C GLU A 77 3.57 -36.82 2.45
N ILE A 78 2.82 -36.97 1.36
CA ILE A 78 1.85 -35.98 0.87
C ILE A 78 0.78 -35.71 1.92
N VAL A 79 0.19 -36.80 2.46
CA VAL A 79 -0.91 -36.71 3.45
C VAL A 79 -0.42 -36.13 4.76
N GLU A 80 0.78 -36.52 5.21
CA GLU A 80 1.40 -36.01 6.43
C GLU A 80 1.77 -34.52 6.28
N PHE A 81 2.33 -34.13 5.15
CA PHE A 81 2.62 -32.73 4.86
C PHE A 81 1.36 -31.86 4.88
N ALA A 82 0.27 -32.35 4.27
CA ALA A 82 -1.03 -31.66 4.24
C ALA A 82 -1.73 -31.66 5.62
N GLU A 83 -1.31 -32.48 6.58
CA GLU A 83 -1.96 -32.68 7.90
C GLU A 83 -3.42 -33.15 7.76
N LEU A 84 -3.68 -34.04 6.80
CA LEU A 84 -5.03 -34.50 6.47
C LEU A 84 -5.26 -36.01 6.68
N ARG A 85 -4.45 -36.66 7.52
CA ARG A 85 -4.52 -38.09 7.72
C ARG A 85 -5.92 -38.59 8.13
N ASP A 86 -6.60 -37.86 9.01
CA ASP A 86 -7.92 -38.23 9.52
C ASP A 86 -9.07 -37.89 8.51
N PHE A 87 -8.79 -37.07 7.51
CA PHE A 87 -9.78 -36.60 6.55
C PHE A 87 -9.55 -37.13 5.15
N ILE A 88 -8.45 -37.82 4.86
CA ILE A 88 -8.01 -38.17 3.53
C ILE A 88 -9.01 -39.03 2.74
N ASP A 89 -9.80 -39.82 3.44
CA ASP A 89 -10.81 -40.69 2.85
C ASP A 89 -12.20 -40.06 2.73
N ALA A 90 -12.37 -38.82 3.26
CA ALA A 90 -13.60 -38.07 3.10
C ALA A 90 -13.65 -37.35 1.73
N PRO A 91 -14.86 -37.14 1.17
CA PRO A 91 -15.03 -36.37 -0.08
C PRO A 91 -14.51 -34.93 0.08
N VAL A 92 -13.79 -34.43 -0.95
CA VAL A 92 -13.14 -33.09 -0.89
C VAL A 92 -14.15 -31.94 -0.76
N LYS A 93 -15.39 -32.12 -1.18
CA LYS A 93 -16.46 -31.15 -0.92
C LYS A 93 -16.71 -30.84 0.55
N THR A 94 -16.29 -31.72 1.46
CA THR A 94 -16.42 -31.51 2.91
C THR A 94 -15.23 -30.80 3.52
N TYR A 95 -14.19 -30.54 2.74
CA TYR A 95 -12.99 -29.86 3.20
C TYR A 95 -13.23 -28.36 3.39
N SER A 96 -12.59 -27.78 4.39
CA SER A 96 -12.45 -26.32 4.44
C SER A 96 -11.57 -25.83 3.27
N SER A 97 -11.65 -24.54 2.95
CA SER A 97 -10.78 -23.92 1.93
C SER A 97 -9.29 -24.14 2.25
N GLY A 98 -8.91 -24.06 3.54
CA GLY A 98 -7.55 -24.34 3.99
C GLY A 98 -7.13 -25.79 3.76
N MET A 99 -7.97 -26.78 4.11
CA MET A 99 -7.69 -28.19 3.84
C MET A 99 -7.53 -28.49 2.36
N TYR A 100 -8.41 -27.90 1.54
CA TYR A 100 -8.36 -28.04 0.08
C TYR A 100 -7.04 -27.54 -0.48
N MET A 101 -6.64 -26.34 -0.08
CA MET A 101 -5.41 -25.70 -0.53
C MET A 101 -4.17 -26.43 -0.03
N ARG A 102 -4.16 -26.91 1.24
CA ARG A 102 -3.06 -27.71 1.81
C ARG A 102 -2.84 -28.99 1.02
N LEU A 103 -3.92 -29.70 0.65
CA LEU A 103 -3.81 -30.93 -0.14
C LEU A 103 -3.25 -30.65 -1.53
N GLY A 104 -3.77 -29.63 -2.22
CA GLY A 104 -3.29 -29.24 -3.55
C GLY A 104 -1.81 -28.84 -3.54
N PHE A 105 -1.40 -28.05 -2.54
CA PHE A 105 -0.02 -27.66 -2.35
C PHE A 105 0.88 -28.89 -2.08
N ALA A 106 0.46 -29.77 -1.16
CA ALA A 106 1.22 -30.97 -0.81
C ALA A 106 1.45 -31.86 -2.04
N VAL A 107 0.43 -32.09 -2.89
CA VAL A 107 0.61 -32.86 -4.12
C VAL A 107 1.61 -32.16 -5.03
N ALA A 108 1.45 -30.88 -5.28
CA ALA A 108 2.25 -30.12 -6.23
C ALA A 108 3.76 -30.05 -5.89
N ILE A 109 4.10 -29.97 -4.58
CA ILE A 109 5.50 -29.94 -4.15
C ILE A 109 6.15 -31.34 -4.14
N HIS A 110 5.37 -32.41 -3.96
CA HIS A 110 5.89 -33.77 -3.97
C HIS A 110 6.07 -34.37 -5.38
N VAL A 111 5.73 -33.60 -6.42
CA VAL A 111 6.07 -33.93 -7.81
C VAL A 111 7.60 -33.93 -8.06
N ASP A 112 8.36 -33.30 -7.18
CA ASP A 112 9.80 -33.04 -7.35
C ASP A 112 10.12 -32.34 -8.67
N PRO A 113 9.59 -31.13 -8.91
CA PRO A 113 9.72 -30.44 -10.19
C PRO A 113 11.16 -29.95 -10.42
N ASP A 114 11.52 -29.74 -11.71
CA ASP A 114 12.73 -29.01 -12.10
C ASP A 114 12.49 -27.49 -12.07
N VAL A 115 11.24 -27.10 -12.37
CA VAL A 115 10.78 -25.72 -12.37
C VAL A 115 9.50 -25.61 -11.53
N LEU A 116 9.54 -24.82 -10.45
CA LEU A 116 8.40 -24.51 -9.58
C LEU A 116 7.91 -23.11 -9.87
N LEU A 117 6.64 -22.98 -10.24
CA LEU A 117 5.98 -21.69 -10.46
C LEU A 117 5.05 -21.40 -9.29
N VAL A 118 5.23 -20.26 -8.65
CA VAL A 118 4.48 -19.86 -7.43
C VAL A 118 3.80 -18.52 -7.67
N ASP A 119 2.46 -18.47 -7.57
CA ASP A 119 1.67 -17.24 -7.71
C ASP A 119 0.97 -16.95 -6.38
N GLU A 120 1.44 -15.96 -5.61
CA GLU A 120 0.86 -15.42 -4.36
C GLU A 120 0.42 -16.43 -3.29
N VAL A 121 0.46 -17.72 -3.58
CA VAL A 121 -0.17 -18.81 -2.82
C VAL A 121 0.61 -19.21 -1.56
N LEU A 122 1.66 -18.45 -1.18
CA LEU A 122 2.46 -18.75 0.02
C LEU A 122 1.72 -18.44 1.35
N ALA A 123 0.60 -17.72 1.30
CA ALA A 123 -0.25 -17.42 2.45
C ALA A 123 -1.40 -18.44 2.61
N VAL A 124 -1.18 -19.70 2.21
CA VAL A 124 -2.18 -20.77 2.30
C VAL A 124 -2.17 -21.41 3.66
N GLY A 125 -3.30 -21.44 4.33
CA GLY A 125 -3.45 -22.07 5.63
C GLY A 125 -3.09 -21.15 6.79
N ASP A 126 -2.63 -21.75 7.89
CA ASP A 126 -2.15 -21.04 9.07
C ASP A 126 -0.64 -20.73 8.97
N GLU A 127 -0.14 -20.01 9.97
CA GLU A 127 1.27 -19.64 10.07
C GLU A 127 2.20 -20.84 10.11
N SER A 128 1.77 -21.92 10.79
CA SER A 128 2.53 -23.18 10.88
C SER A 128 2.73 -23.82 9.52
N PHE A 129 1.67 -23.90 8.71
CA PHE A 129 1.76 -24.45 7.36
C PHE A 129 2.59 -23.56 6.41
N THR A 130 2.50 -22.25 6.57
CA THR A 130 3.33 -21.31 5.82
C THR A 130 4.82 -21.55 6.08
N HIS A 131 5.22 -21.81 7.33
CA HIS A 131 6.59 -22.16 7.66
C HIS A 131 7.05 -23.45 6.97
N LYS A 132 6.23 -24.51 6.96
CA LYS A 132 6.53 -25.76 6.23
C LYS A 132 6.71 -25.52 4.72
N CYS A 133 5.90 -24.66 4.12
CA CYS A 133 6.06 -24.28 2.72
C CYS A 133 7.39 -23.59 2.46
N LEU A 134 7.79 -22.63 3.30
CA LEU A 134 9.06 -21.94 3.19
C LEU A 134 10.27 -22.87 3.37
N ASP A 135 10.19 -23.83 4.29
CA ASP A 135 11.23 -24.85 4.48
C ASP A 135 11.39 -25.71 3.24
N LYS A 136 10.27 -26.07 2.59
CA LYS A 136 10.29 -26.85 1.34
C LYS A 136 10.89 -26.05 0.19
N PHE A 137 10.62 -24.75 0.09
CA PHE A 137 11.29 -23.91 -0.90
C PHE A 137 12.79 -23.78 -0.65
N ALA A 138 13.20 -23.66 0.62
CA ALA A 138 14.62 -23.67 0.97
C ALA A 138 15.31 -25.00 0.59
N GLU A 139 14.59 -26.14 0.74
CA GLU A 139 15.07 -27.45 0.25
C GLU A 139 15.25 -27.45 -1.27
N PHE A 140 14.24 -27.00 -2.05
CA PHE A 140 14.34 -26.92 -3.50
C PHE A 140 15.48 -26.02 -3.97
N LYS A 141 15.69 -24.89 -3.30
CA LYS A 141 16.82 -23.99 -3.58
C LYS A 141 18.16 -24.68 -3.36
N ARG A 142 18.33 -25.42 -2.23
CA ARG A 142 19.55 -26.22 -1.95
C ARG A 142 19.79 -27.31 -3.00
N ARG A 143 18.70 -27.87 -3.56
CA ARG A 143 18.76 -28.87 -4.63
C ARG A 143 18.93 -28.27 -6.03
N ASN A 144 19.23 -26.97 -6.14
CA ASN A 144 19.41 -26.22 -7.37
C ASN A 144 18.20 -26.27 -8.34
N LYS A 145 16.98 -26.44 -7.82
CA LYS A 145 15.76 -26.33 -8.63
C LYS A 145 15.50 -24.88 -9.01
N THR A 146 14.83 -24.70 -10.14
CA THR A 146 14.42 -23.35 -10.58
C THR A 146 13.08 -22.99 -9.94
N ILE A 147 13.00 -21.80 -9.30
CA ILE A 147 11.76 -21.29 -8.69
C ILE A 147 11.46 -19.93 -9.30
N LEU A 148 10.25 -19.76 -9.83
CA LEU A 148 9.71 -18.49 -10.26
C LEU A 148 8.63 -18.08 -9.27
N LEU A 149 8.90 -17.04 -8.47
CA LEU A 149 8.04 -16.57 -7.40
C LEU A 149 7.39 -15.24 -7.75
N VAL A 150 6.07 -15.21 -7.89
CA VAL A 150 5.27 -13.99 -7.95
C VAL A 150 4.67 -13.75 -6.58
N THR A 151 4.92 -12.59 -5.99
CA THR A 151 4.37 -12.22 -4.69
C THR A 151 4.31 -10.70 -4.52
N HIS A 152 3.36 -10.24 -3.72
CA HIS A 152 3.32 -8.84 -3.25
C HIS A 152 4.25 -8.60 -2.04
N SER A 153 4.73 -9.66 -1.39
CA SER A 153 5.67 -9.55 -0.27
C SER A 153 7.09 -9.31 -0.78
N LEU A 154 7.49 -8.05 -0.89
CA LEU A 154 8.83 -7.66 -1.32
C LEU A 154 9.93 -8.22 -0.40
N GLY A 155 9.64 -8.35 0.90
CA GLY A 155 10.56 -8.97 1.86
C GLY A 155 10.81 -10.46 1.59
N LEU A 156 9.83 -11.20 1.06
CA LEU A 156 10.06 -12.58 0.61
C LEU A 156 10.97 -12.61 -0.62
N VAL A 157 10.79 -11.71 -1.57
CA VAL A 157 11.65 -11.62 -2.75
C VAL A 157 13.09 -11.29 -2.34
N GLU A 158 13.29 -10.31 -1.45
CA GLU A 158 14.62 -9.94 -0.96
C GLU A 158 15.32 -11.11 -0.24
N ARG A 159 14.58 -11.88 0.56
CA ARG A 159 15.12 -12.95 1.40
C ARG A 159 15.37 -14.26 0.63
N PHE A 160 14.51 -14.62 -0.32
CA PHE A 160 14.51 -15.94 -0.94
C PHE A 160 14.99 -15.96 -2.38
N CYS A 161 14.91 -14.84 -3.12
CA CYS A 161 15.26 -14.83 -4.53
C CYS A 161 16.74 -14.50 -4.77
N ASP A 162 17.30 -15.10 -5.81
CA ASP A 162 18.66 -14.79 -6.26
C ASP A 162 18.65 -13.57 -7.19
N GLU A 163 17.54 -13.39 -7.92
CA GLU A 163 17.28 -12.24 -8.78
C GLU A 163 15.82 -11.79 -8.63
N ALA A 164 15.57 -10.52 -8.92
CA ALA A 164 14.22 -9.96 -9.05
C ALA A 164 14.00 -9.39 -10.45
N LEU A 165 12.82 -9.63 -11.01
CA LEU A 165 12.32 -9.07 -12.26
C LEU A 165 11.17 -8.12 -11.96
N TRP A 166 11.34 -6.85 -12.32
CA TRP A 166 10.28 -5.86 -12.22
C TRP A 166 9.53 -5.73 -13.56
N LEU A 167 8.22 -6.00 -13.51
CA LEU A 167 7.30 -5.84 -14.63
C LEU A 167 6.38 -4.63 -14.42
N ASP A 168 6.17 -3.86 -15.47
CA ASP A 168 5.18 -2.80 -15.53
C ASP A 168 4.49 -2.79 -16.89
N LYS A 169 3.16 -2.88 -16.91
CA LYS A 169 2.33 -2.91 -18.13
C LYS A 169 2.82 -3.91 -19.19
N GLY A 170 3.22 -5.10 -18.75
CA GLY A 170 3.75 -6.17 -19.62
C GLY A 170 5.19 -5.98 -20.08
N GLN A 171 5.88 -4.92 -19.66
CA GLN A 171 7.26 -4.64 -20.03
C GLN A 171 8.22 -4.89 -18.88
N LYS A 172 9.41 -5.37 -19.19
CA LYS A 172 10.51 -5.47 -18.23
C LYS A 172 11.09 -4.08 -17.96
N ARG A 173 10.97 -3.60 -16.72
CA ARG A 173 11.55 -2.33 -16.24
C ARG A 173 12.93 -2.51 -15.63
N GLY A 174 13.14 -3.62 -14.93
CA GLY A 174 14.42 -3.93 -14.30
C GLY A 174 14.56 -5.41 -14.01
N GLN A 175 15.80 -5.88 -13.89
CA GLN A 175 16.13 -7.24 -13.48
C GLN A 175 17.53 -7.25 -12.86
N GLY A 176 17.72 -8.02 -11.82
CA GLY A 176 19.02 -8.22 -11.17
C GLY A 176 18.90 -8.43 -9.68
N ASP A 177 19.85 -7.91 -8.92
CA ASP A 177 19.85 -8.00 -7.47
C ASP A 177 18.50 -7.61 -6.85
N PRO A 178 17.91 -8.45 -5.98
CA PRO A 178 16.58 -8.22 -5.44
C PRO A 178 16.45 -6.88 -4.72
N LYS A 179 17.40 -6.54 -3.86
CA LYS A 179 17.36 -5.31 -3.06
C LYS A 179 17.39 -4.06 -3.93
N ARG A 180 18.24 -4.04 -4.95
CA ARG A 180 18.34 -2.93 -5.90
C ARG A 180 17.08 -2.80 -6.78
N THR A 181 16.56 -3.93 -7.26
CA THR A 181 15.36 -3.95 -8.11
C THR A 181 14.12 -3.54 -7.33
N ILE A 182 13.99 -4.00 -6.07
CA ILE A 182 12.91 -3.59 -5.16
C ILE A 182 13.02 -2.10 -4.84
N GLY A 183 14.22 -1.59 -4.55
CA GLY A 183 14.44 -0.16 -4.30
C GLY A 183 14.00 0.71 -5.47
N ALA A 184 14.39 0.34 -6.70
CA ALA A 184 13.97 1.06 -7.91
C ALA A 184 12.45 1.00 -8.13
N TYR A 185 11.83 -0.15 -7.88
CA TYR A 185 10.37 -0.31 -7.93
C TYR A 185 9.65 0.57 -6.91
N MET A 186 10.12 0.61 -5.65
CA MET A 186 9.53 1.43 -4.59
C MET A 186 9.61 2.92 -4.91
N THR A 187 10.76 3.38 -5.41
CA THR A 187 10.93 4.78 -5.84
C THR A 187 9.96 5.15 -6.97
N ASP A 188 9.73 4.24 -7.93
CA ASP A 188 8.77 4.49 -9.01
C ASP A 188 7.32 4.52 -8.50
N VAL A 189 6.97 3.63 -7.56
CA VAL A 189 5.65 3.63 -6.91
C VAL A 189 5.42 4.95 -6.18
N GLU A 190 6.40 5.42 -5.42
CA GLU A 190 6.33 6.69 -4.68
C GLU A 190 6.11 7.88 -5.62
N ARG A 191 6.88 7.94 -6.71
CA ARG A 191 6.72 9.00 -7.70
C ARG A 191 5.35 9.00 -8.39
N GLN A 192 4.79 7.81 -8.67
CA GLN A 192 3.45 7.72 -9.25
C GLN A 192 2.36 8.11 -8.24
N GLU A 193 2.51 7.73 -6.96
CA GLU A 193 1.59 8.17 -5.90
C GLU A 193 1.62 9.70 -5.74
N GLU A 194 2.80 10.30 -5.76
CA GLU A 194 2.95 11.75 -5.68
C GLU A 194 2.25 12.46 -6.84
N GLN A 195 2.43 11.97 -8.07
CA GLN A 195 1.73 12.52 -9.24
C GLN A 195 0.21 12.40 -9.12
N LEU A 196 -0.30 11.26 -8.64
CA LEU A 196 -1.74 11.07 -8.45
C LEU A 196 -2.32 12.02 -7.39
N LEU A 197 -1.60 12.29 -6.30
CA LEU A 197 -2.01 13.24 -5.27
C LEU A 197 -2.02 14.67 -5.83
N ALA A 198 -0.97 15.07 -6.52
CA ALA A 198 -0.88 16.39 -7.17
C ALA A 198 -2.00 16.60 -8.21
N ASP A 199 -2.28 15.59 -9.05
CA ASP A 199 -3.36 15.65 -10.03
C ASP A 199 -4.76 15.70 -9.36
N SER A 200 -4.93 15.01 -8.24
CA SER A 200 -6.18 15.05 -7.45
C SER A 200 -6.43 16.44 -6.88
N ASP A 201 -5.41 17.05 -6.27
CA ASP A 201 -5.50 18.38 -5.71
C ASP A 201 -5.75 19.43 -6.80
N ALA A 202 -5.10 19.31 -7.96
CA ALA A 202 -5.33 20.20 -9.09
C ALA A 202 -6.79 20.11 -9.60
N LYS A 203 -7.35 18.91 -9.69
CA LYS A 203 -8.75 18.69 -10.08
C LYS A 203 -9.73 19.25 -9.05
N ALA A 204 -9.47 19.05 -7.76
CA ALA A 204 -10.31 19.57 -6.69
C ALA A 204 -10.34 21.10 -6.73
N ARG A 205 -9.20 21.76 -6.94
CA ARG A 205 -9.13 23.22 -7.11
C ARG A 205 -9.94 23.72 -8.31
N LEU A 206 -9.87 23.05 -9.47
CA LEU A 206 -10.62 23.43 -10.67
C LEU A 206 -12.12 23.25 -10.50
N ALA A 207 -12.57 22.15 -9.89
CA ALA A 207 -13.98 21.86 -9.64
C ALA A 207 -14.64 22.91 -8.71
N VAL A 208 -13.86 23.45 -7.76
CA VAL A 208 -14.36 24.45 -6.80
C VAL A 208 -14.36 25.86 -7.40
N SER A 209 -13.47 26.17 -8.36
CA SER A 209 -13.47 27.48 -9.04
C SER A 209 -14.71 27.73 -9.90
N ASP A 210 -15.35 26.66 -10.42
CA ASP A 210 -16.56 26.76 -11.25
C ASP A 210 -17.87 26.93 -10.43
N HIS A 211 -17.84 26.77 -9.09
CA HIS A 211 -19.00 26.83 -8.21
C HIS A 211 -18.93 27.92 -7.15
N ALA A 212 -18.08 28.92 -7.31
CA ALA A 212 -18.04 30.09 -6.43
C ALA A 212 -19.28 30.98 -6.64
N GLU A 213 -20.44 30.58 -6.11
CA GLU A 213 -21.54 31.52 -5.91
C GLU A 213 -21.18 32.45 -4.73
N PRO A 214 -21.38 33.76 -4.86
CA PRO A 214 -21.17 34.70 -3.75
C PRO A 214 -22.18 34.36 -2.63
N ALA A 215 -21.66 33.97 -1.48
CA ALA A 215 -22.49 33.73 -0.28
C ALA A 215 -23.28 35.01 0.02
N SER A 216 -24.61 34.89 0.12
CA SER A 216 -25.52 35.94 0.52
C SER A 216 -25.13 36.51 1.90
N ASP A 217 -25.05 37.86 2.01
CA ASP A 217 -24.86 38.62 3.24
C ASP A 217 -25.94 38.29 4.27
N GLY A 218 -25.71 37.29 5.10
CA GLY A 218 -26.48 37.03 6.32
C GLY A 218 -25.51 36.84 7.48
N PRO A 219 -25.75 37.45 8.67
CA PRO A 219 -24.88 37.25 9.81
C PRO A 219 -24.94 35.81 10.30
N MET A 220 -23.88 35.04 10.09
CA MET A 220 -23.72 33.72 10.67
C MET A 220 -23.42 33.86 12.18
N ASP A 221 -24.30 33.25 12.97
CA ASP A 221 -24.23 33.20 14.43
C ASP A 221 -22.96 32.41 14.85
N ALA A 222 -22.07 33.02 15.62
CA ALA A 222 -20.78 32.47 16.06
C ALA A 222 -20.89 31.14 16.85
N GLY A 223 -22.12 30.74 17.24
CA GLY A 223 -22.40 29.46 17.91
C GLY A 223 -22.59 28.26 16.96
N SER A 224 -22.86 28.48 15.65
CA SER A 224 -23.20 27.46 14.66
C SER A 224 -21.95 26.93 13.94
N ALA A 225 -20.90 27.70 13.82
CA ALA A 225 -19.68 27.32 13.10
C ALA A 225 -18.92 26.14 13.74
N ALA A 226 -18.99 26.00 15.07
CA ALA A 226 -18.33 24.87 15.75
C ALA A 226 -19.08 23.52 15.61
N ALA A 227 -20.41 23.59 15.38
CA ALA A 227 -21.24 22.37 15.23
C ALA A 227 -21.20 21.78 13.81
N ASP A 228 -20.93 22.62 12.80
CA ASP A 228 -20.93 22.19 11.38
C ASP A 228 -19.59 21.61 10.91
N MET A 229 -18.54 21.68 11.72
CA MET A 229 -17.21 21.12 11.41
C MET A 229 -17.20 19.58 11.36
N THR A 230 -18.25 18.90 11.78
CA THR A 230 -18.35 17.43 11.79
C THR A 230 -18.94 16.83 10.51
N GLN A 231 -19.53 17.64 9.60
CA GLN A 231 -20.04 17.20 8.31
C GLN A 231 -19.15 17.77 7.18
N ALA A 232 -18.00 17.16 6.98
CA ALA A 232 -16.98 17.61 6.05
C ALA A 232 -17.40 17.45 4.58
N THR A 233 -17.95 18.48 3.99
CA THR A 233 -17.98 18.65 2.53
C THR A 233 -16.71 19.40 2.08
N GLU A 234 -16.00 18.86 1.08
CA GLU A 234 -14.87 19.55 0.43
C GLU A 234 -15.38 20.84 -0.24
N GLY A 235 -14.64 21.96 -0.14
CA GLY A 235 -15.08 23.17 -0.78
C GLY A 235 -14.22 24.40 -0.52
N ARG A 236 -14.56 25.49 -1.22
CA ARG A 236 -13.98 26.82 -1.08
C ARG A 236 -15.07 27.85 -0.97
N TRP A 237 -14.94 28.79 -0.05
CA TRP A 237 -15.88 29.90 0.11
C TRP A 237 -15.20 31.11 0.77
N GLY A 238 -15.82 32.27 0.66
CA GLY A 238 -15.34 33.51 1.26
C GLY A 238 -15.76 34.73 0.46
N SER A 239 -15.46 35.92 0.97
CA SER A 239 -15.77 37.19 0.31
C SER A 239 -14.87 37.50 -0.91
N GLY A 240 -13.71 36.84 -1.01
CA GLY A 240 -12.73 37.07 -2.06
C GLY A 240 -11.92 38.36 -1.94
N LEU A 241 -12.07 39.13 -0.85
CA LEU A 241 -11.27 40.34 -0.63
C LEU A 241 -9.78 40.02 -0.44
N VAL A 242 -9.48 38.89 0.18
CA VAL A 242 -8.16 38.26 0.18
C VAL A 242 -8.36 36.87 -0.41
N GLN A 243 -7.55 36.51 -1.39
CA GLN A 243 -7.63 35.23 -2.08
C GLN A 243 -6.35 34.42 -1.87
N ILE A 244 -6.51 33.16 -1.55
CA ILE A 244 -5.43 32.18 -1.55
C ILE A 244 -5.22 31.73 -3.00
N THR A 245 -4.11 32.12 -3.60
CA THR A 245 -3.80 31.85 -5.02
C THR A 245 -3.07 30.53 -5.20
N ASP A 246 -2.27 30.12 -4.21
CA ASP A 246 -1.58 28.83 -4.22
C ASP A 246 -1.33 28.30 -2.81
N VAL A 247 -1.32 26.98 -2.68
CA VAL A 247 -0.93 26.26 -1.46
C VAL A 247 0.05 25.18 -1.86
N THR A 248 1.25 25.26 -1.32
CA THR A 248 2.32 24.30 -1.62
C THR A 248 2.91 23.75 -0.33
N LEU A 249 3.08 22.42 -0.28
CA LEU A 249 3.71 21.71 0.83
C LEU A 249 5.17 21.41 0.47
N PHE A 250 6.08 21.68 1.41
CA PHE A 250 7.50 21.41 1.25
C PHE A 250 8.01 20.48 2.35
N GLY A 251 8.82 19.49 1.96
CA GLY A 251 9.56 18.65 2.89
C GLY A 251 10.88 19.27 3.36
N GLU A 252 11.63 18.53 4.15
CA GLU A 252 12.90 18.95 4.76
C GLU A 252 13.92 19.45 3.73
N GLN A 253 13.93 18.92 2.50
CA GLN A 253 14.84 19.32 1.44
C GLN A 253 14.40 20.58 0.68
N GLY A 254 13.28 21.21 1.08
CA GLY A 254 12.75 22.41 0.44
C GLY A 254 12.19 22.20 -0.97
N GLN A 255 11.92 20.96 -1.36
CA GLN A 255 11.22 20.63 -2.61
C GLN A 255 9.73 20.44 -2.35
N PRO A 256 8.84 20.89 -3.26
CA PRO A 256 7.43 20.61 -3.19
C PRO A 256 7.19 19.10 -3.20
N THR A 257 6.38 18.60 -2.27
CA THR A 257 6.03 17.18 -2.17
C THR A 257 4.67 17.00 -1.48
N HIS A 258 3.98 15.90 -1.80
CA HIS A 258 2.77 15.43 -1.13
C HIS A 258 3.02 14.19 -0.27
N ILE A 259 4.28 13.73 -0.18
CA ILE A 259 4.67 12.55 0.59
C ILE A 259 5.73 12.92 1.61
N PHE A 260 5.43 12.69 2.89
CA PHE A 260 6.28 13.01 4.02
C PHE A 260 6.57 11.77 4.87
N HIS A 261 7.61 11.83 5.69
CA HIS A 261 7.93 10.79 6.65
C HIS A 261 7.62 11.26 8.07
N THR A 262 7.14 10.33 8.92
CA THR A 262 6.87 10.63 10.34
C THR A 262 8.10 11.24 11.01
N GLY A 263 7.91 12.41 11.62
CA GLY A 263 8.99 13.16 12.27
C GLY A 263 9.76 14.11 11.36
N GLU A 264 9.44 14.19 10.08
CA GLU A 264 10.04 15.13 9.13
C GLU A 264 9.50 16.56 9.32
N ALA A 265 10.34 17.55 9.05
CA ALA A 265 9.92 18.95 9.01
C ALA A 265 9.06 19.21 7.76
N VAL A 266 7.94 19.91 7.96
CA VAL A 266 6.99 20.23 6.89
C VAL A 266 6.71 21.72 6.89
N THR A 267 6.77 22.36 5.71
CA THR A 267 6.36 23.74 5.52
C THR A 267 5.13 23.80 4.64
N VAL A 268 4.06 24.41 5.13
CA VAL A 268 2.87 24.75 4.36
C VAL A 268 2.98 26.21 3.96
N ARG A 269 3.07 26.48 2.64
CA ARG A 269 3.15 27.82 2.07
C ARG A 269 1.84 28.20 1.44
N LEU A 270 1.31 29.36 1.84
CA LEU A 270 0.17 30.04 1.20
C LEU A 270 0.69 31.22 0.41
N SER A 271 0.34 31.30 -0.87
CA SER A 271 0.45 32.51 -1.68
C SER A 271 -0.91 33.21 -1.69
N LEU A 272 -0.95 34.49 -1.44
CA LEU A 272 -2.16 35.29 -1.24
C LEU A 272 -2.12 36.54 -2.11
N THR A 273 -3.30 37.03 -2.47
CA THR A 273 -3.45 38.38 -3.02
C THR A 273 -4.61 39.12 -2.35
N ALA A 274 -4.37 40.33 -1.92
CA ALA A 274 -5.40 41.23 -1.37
C ALA A 274 -5.72 42.31 -2.35
N ALA A 275 -6.99 42.41 -2.82
CA ALA A 275 -7.45 43.37 -3.78
C ALA A 275 -7.39 44.81 -3.27
N GLN A 276 -7.42 45.00 -1.96
CA GLN A 276 -7.29 46.28 -1.24
C GLN A 276 -6.66 46.05 0.14
N PRO A 277 -6.12 47.06 0.80
CA PRO A 277 -5.56 46.91 2.15
C PRO A 277 -6.59 46.40 3.12
N VAL A 278 -6.23 45.35 3.90
CA VAL A 278 -7.05 44.71 4.94
C VAL A 278 -6.28 44.75 6.25
N THR A 279 -6.94 45.13 7.36
CA THR A 279 -6.31 45.28 8.69
C THR A 279 -6.76 44.26 9.71
N ASP A 280 -7.89 43.55 9.46
CA ASP A 280 -8.40 42.49 10.31
C ASP A 280 -8.31 41.16 9.55
N PHE A 281 -7.24 40.37 9.83
CA PHE A 281 -7.03 39.09 9.18
C PHE A 281 -6.34 38.09 10.11
N VAL A 282 -6.71 36.83 9.93
CA VAL A 282 -6.17 35.66 10.64
C VAL A 282 -5.91 34.58 9.62
N PHE A 283 -4.74 33.95 9.67
CA PHE A 283 -4.40 32.79 8.85
C PHE A 283 -4.61 31.52 9.64
N GLY A 284 -5.40 30.60 9.15
CA GLY A 284 -5.74 29.34 9.80
C GLY A 284 -5.27 28.11 9.02
N PHE A 285 -4.92 27.07 9.75
CA PHE A 285 -4.53 25.75 9.23
C PHE A 285 -5.22 24.65 10.04
N GLY A 286 -5.65 23.58 9.33
CA GLY A 286 -6.24 22.41 9.96
C GLY A 286 -5.79 21.14 9.27
N ILE A 287 -5.48 20.12 10.03
CA ILE A 287 -5.09 18.79 9.53
C ILE A 287 -6.16 17.77 9.92
N PHE A 288 -6.59 16.99 8.94
CA PHE A 288 -7.60 15.94 9.07
C PHE A 288 -7.05 14.61 8.56
N ASN A 289 -7.55 13.50 9.07
CA ASN A 289 -7.30 12.20 8.44
C ASN A 289 -8.23 11.97 7.23
N ALA A 290 -8.03 10.87 6.53
CA ALA A 290 -8.85 10.49 5.36
C ALA A 290 -10.35 10.29 5.70
N GLU A 291 -10.67 10.03 6.96
CA GLU A 291 -12.04 9.83 7.47
C GLU A 291 -12.71 11.14 7.91
N GLY A 292 -12.01 12.28 7.77
CA GLY A 292 -12.50 13.60 8.14
C GLY A 292 -12.38 13.92 9.64
N VAL A 293 -11.61 13.12 10.40
CA VAL A 293 -11.34 13.41 11.81
C VAL A 293 -10.32 14.55 11.92
N PHE A 294 -10.68 15.60 12.63
CA PHE A 294 -9.79 16.73 12.92
C PHE A 294 -8.67 16.30 13.89
N ILE A 295 -7.44 16.50 13.47
CA ILE A 295 -6.25 16.04 14.22
C ILE A 295 -5.58 17.20 14.93
N TYR A 296 -5.33 18.29 14.21
CA TYR A 296 -4.64 19.46 14.70
C TYR A 296 -5.05 20.68 13.91
N GLY A 297 -5.12 21.81 14.56
CA GLY A 297 -5.31 23.09 13.91
C GLY A 297 -4.79 24.23 14.76
N THR A 298 -4.29 25.25 14.08
CA THR A 298 -3.86 26.51 14.67
C THR A 298 -4.19 27.67 13.76
N ASN A 299 -4.13 28.86 14.30
CA ASN A 299 -4.24 30.10 13.54
C ASN A 299 -3.39 31.19 14.18
N THR A 300 -3.18 32.27 13.46
CA THR A 300 -2.35 33.38 13.95
C THR A 300 -2.95 34.10 15.15
N ASP A 301 -4.27 34.06 15.38
CA ASP A 301 -4.91 34.64 16.57
C ASP A 301 -4.68 33.76 17.81
N ILE A 302 -4.79 32.45 17.70
CA ILE A 302 -4.43 31.47 18.76
C ILE A 302 -2.95 31.61 19.15
N GLU A 303 -2.06 31.89 18.18
CA GLU A 303 -0.63 32.10 18.38
C GLU A 303 -0.29 33.55 18.84
N GLU A 304 -1.32 34.34 19.21
CA GLU A 304 -1.20 35.69 19.74
C GLU A 304 -0.58 36.74 18.79
N TYR A 305 -0.67 36.52 17.45
CA TYR A 305 -0.29 37.54 16.48
C TYR A 305 -1.37 38.57 16.30
N GLU A 306 -0.99 39.84 16.28
CA GLU A 306 -1.89 40.96 15.96
C GLU A 306 -1.71 41.37 14.51
N SER A 307 -2.81 41.37 13.73
CA SER A 307 -2.81 41.85 12.36
C SER A 307 -2.66 43.37 12.29
N ASP A 308 -1.80 43.83 11.39
CA ASP A 308 -1.65 45.29 11.10
C ASP A 308 -2.22 45.57 9.69
N VAL A 309 -1.52 45.25 8.64
CA VAL A 309 -1.99 45.47 7.28
C VAL A 309 -1.53 44.36 6.32
N LEU A 310 -2.46 43.87 5.51
CA LEU A 310 -2.20 42.99 4.36
C LEU A 310 -2.60 43.75 3.09
N ASN A 311 -1.68 43.90 2.13
CA ASN A 311 -1.93 44.63 0.89
C ASN A 311 -1.17 44.03 -0.28
N GLY A 312 -1.87 43.73 -1.38
CA GLY A 312 -1.28 43.10 -2.57
C GLY A 312 -0.89 41.65 -2.37
N ASP A 313 0.18 41.24 -3.07
CA ASP A 313 0.66 39.84 -3.00
C ASP A 313 1.48 39.59 -1.75
N ALA A 314 1.19 38.46 -1.09
CA ALA A 314 1.86 38.06 0.15
C ALA A 314 2.08 36.54 0.19
N VAL A 315 3.02 36.12 1.03
CA VAL A 315 3.31 34.71 1.28
C VAL A 315 3.33 34.46 2.78
N VAL A 316 2.62 33.41 3.20
CA VAL A 316 2.61 32.95 4.59
C VAL A 316 3.15 31.52 4.63
N ASN A 317 4.03 31.22 5.58
CA ASN A 317 4.55 29.88 5.81
C ASN A 317 4.20 29.44 7.22
N LEU A 318 3.52 28.29 7.34
CA LEU A 318 3.47 27.53 8.59
C LEU A 318 4.62 26.51 8.54
N VAL A 319 5.57 26.62 9.45
CA VAL A 319 6.70 25.69 9.57
C VAL A 319 6.45 24.78 10.75
N ILE A 320 6.37 23.48 10.48
CA ILE A 320 6.20 22.42 11.50
C ILE A 320 7.55 21.71 11.59
N ASP A 321 8.25 21.86 12.71
CA ASP A 321 9.60 21.31 12.89
C ASP A 321 9.65 19.78 12.81
N ALA A 322 8.57 19.12 13.22
CA ALA A 322 8.43 17.67 13.10
C ALA A 322 6.95 17.29 13.06
N LEU A 323 6.53 16.70 11.95
CA LEU A 323 5.17 16.21 11.79
C LEU A 323 5.09 14.74 12.24
N ASP A 324 4.75 14.52 13.50
CA ASP A 324 4.75 13.22 14.18
C ASP A 324 3.41 12.46 13.97
N LEU A 325 2.87 12.47 12.73
CA LEU A 325 1.69 11.68 12.35
C LEU A 325 2.07 10.25 11.97
N VAL A 326 1.18 9.29 12.20
CA VAL A 326 1.38 7.88 11.79
C VAL A 326 1.21 7.73 10.28
N GLU A 327 1.55 6.56 9.74
CA GLU A 327 1.35 6.25 8.32
C GLU A 327 -0.12 6.38 7.93
N GLY A 328 -0.42 7.19 6.91
CA GLY A 328 -1.79 7.41 6.45
C GLY A 328 -1.91 8.54 5.43
N THR A 329 -3.12 8.72 4.92
CA THR A 329 -3.49 9.85 4.05
C THR A 329 -4.17 10.92 4.90
N TYR A 330 -3.77 12.16 4.68
CA TYR A 330 -4.24 13.33 5.44
C TYR A 330 -4.69 14.42 4.49
N LYS A 331 -5.57 15.28 4.98
CA LYS A 331 -6.07 16.44 4.26
C LYS A 331 -5.81 17.71 5.05
N LEU A 332 -5.60 18.81 4.34
CA LEU A 332 -5.30 20.09 4.92
C LEU A 332 -6.41 21.09 4.59
N ASP A 333 -6.85 21.81 5.61
CA ASP A 333 -7.62 23.04 5.51
C ASP A 333 -6.69 24.24 5.61
N VAL A 334 -6.96 25.25 4.82
CA VAL A 334 -6.29 26.54 4.94
C VAL A 334 -7.31 27.66 4.82
N ALA A 335 -7.12 28.73 5.57
CA ALA A 335 -8.06 29.83 5.61
C ALA A 335 -7.37 31.19 5.78
N VAL A 336 -7.97 32.21 5.25
CA VAL A 336 -7.81 33.58 5.67
C VAL A 336 -9.19 34.13 6.03
N HIS A 337 -9.33 34.61 7.28
CA HIS A 337 -10.62 35.06 7.80
C HIS A 337 -10.42 36.26 8.72
N ARG A 338 -11.51 36.93 9.11
CA ARG A 338 -11.50 37.98 10.14
C ARG A 338 -11.48 37.36 11.55
N ARG A 339 -11.14 38.13 12.55
CA ARG A 339 -11.21 37.68 13.95
C ARG A 339 -12.61 37.24 14.40
N ASP A 340 -13.67 37.82 13.80
CA ASP A 340 -15.05 37.40 14.03
C ASP A 340 -15.45 36.07 13.34
N GLY A 341 -14.52 35.44 12.58
CA GLY A 341 -14.72 34.18 11.89
C GLY A 341 -15.22 34.32 10.45
N ALA A 342 -15.56 35.53 10.00
CA ALA A 342 -15.99 35.72 8.59
C ALA A 342 -14.87 35.45 7.62
N ALA A 343 -15.05 34.49 6.71
CA ALA A 343 -14.03 34.06 5.77
C ALA A 343 -13.79 35.09 4.66
N TYR A 344 -12.54 35.43 4.43
CA TYR A 344 -12.11 36.06 3.18
C TYR A 344 -11.93 35.00 2.10
N ASP A 345 -11.27 33.89 2.45
CA ASP A 345 -11.11 32.71 1.58
C ASP A 345 -10.82 31.49 2.47
N TYR A 346 -11.63 30.46 2.34
CA TYR A 346 -11.51 29.22 3.10
C TYR A 346 -11.44 28.05 2.13
N HIS A 347 -10.39 27.26 2.20
CA HIS A 347 -10.21 26.04 1.44
C HIS A 347 -10.31 24.82 2.40
N ARG A 348 -11.41 24.07 2.32
CA ARG A 348 -11.69 22.94 3.19
C ARG A 348 -11.36 21.63 2.52
N LEU A 349 -10.45 20.84 3.11
CA LEU A 349 -10.05 19.49 2.69
C LEU A 349 -9.58 19.39 1.23
N LEU A 350 -9.09 20.50 0.63
CA LEU A 350 -8.71 20.54 -0.77
C LEU A 350 -7.28 20.05 -1.04
N TYR A 351 -6.45 19.92 -0.04
CA TYR A 351 -5.04 19.55 -0.20
C TYR A 351 -4.77 18.23 0.48
N THR A 352 -4.27 17.26 -0.27
CA THR A 352 -4.04 15.91 0.21
C THR A 352 -2.55 15.63 0.30
N PHE A 353 -2.10 15.07 1.42
CA PHE A 353 -0.74 14.58 1.58
C PHE A 353 -0.72 13.20 2.24
N ARG A 354 0.39 12.51 2.10
CA ARG A 354 0.57 11.17 2.65
C ARG A 354 1.76 11.14 3.61
N MET A 355 1.53 10.55 4.79
CA MET A 355 2.59 10.23 5.75
C MET A 355 3.04 8.79 5.54
N LYS A 356 4.35 8.57 5.48
CA LYS A 356 4.99 7.25 5.50
C LYS A 356 5.74 7.07 6.81
N SER A 357 5.74 5.85 7.33
CA SER A 357 6.48 5.50 8.54
C SER A 357 7.26 4.21 8.35
N ARG A 358 8.45 4.15 8.93
CA ARG A 358 9.23 2.91 9.03
C ARG A 358 8.69 1.98 10.10
N VAL A 359 7.90 2.52 11.02
CA VAL A 359 7.32 1.82 12.16
C VAL A 359 5.81 1.76 11.97
N LYS A 360 5.23 0.58 12.14
CA LYS A 360 3.78 0.40 12.08
C LYS A 360 3.16 0.74 13.43
N ASP A 361 3.00 2.04 13.68
CA ASP A 361 2.28 2.53 14.85
C ASP A 361 0.76 2.42 14.65
N VAL A 362 0.04 2.40 15.75
CA VAL A 362 -1.43 2.36 15.79
C VAL A 362 -1.95 3.70 16.31
N GLY A 363 -2.98 4.26 15.67
CA GLY A 363 -3.55 5.56 16.03
C GLY A 363 -3.29 6.64 14.98
N LEU A 364 -3.27 7.93 15.38
CA LEU A 364 -3.12 9.08 14.47
C LEU A 364 -1.82 9.86 14.69
N TYR A 365 -1.28 9.80 15.90
CA TYR A 365 -0.12 10.59 16.33
C TYR A 365 0.90 9.69 17.03
N ARG A 366 2.16 9.89 16.74
CA ARG A 366 3.28 9.19 17.35
C ARG A 366 4.06 10.14 18.26
N PRO A 367 3.79 10.17 19.59
CA PRO A 367 4.58 10.98 20.51
C PRO A 367 6.05 10.50 20.50
N ARG A 368 6.99 11.42 20.57
CA ARG A 368 8.40 11.08 20.74
C ARG A 368 8.61 10.37 22.05
N HIS A 369 9.04 9.11 22.04
CA HIS A 369 9.19 8.28 23.22
C HIS A 369 10.37 7.33 23.11
N HIS A 370 10.80 6.81 24.26
CA HIS A 370 11.76 5.72 24.36
C HIS A 370 11.32 4.76 25.46
N TRP A 371 11.74 3.52 25.34
CA TRP A 371 11.45 2.47 26.31
C TRP A 371 12.63 2.34 27.28
N THR A 372 12.36 2.28 28.58
CA THR A 372 13.32 1.93 29.60
C THR A 372 12.90 0.63 30.28
N PHE A 373 13.84 -0.24 30.56
CA PHE A 373 13.57 -1.54 31.13
C PHE A 373 14.34 -1.74 32.40
N SER A 374 13.76 -2.46 33.37
CA SER A 374 14.46 -2.89 34.56
C SER A 374 15.55 -3.93 34.21
N PRO A 375 16.60 -4.12 35.03
CA PRO A 375 17.68 -5.06 34.73
C PRO A 375 17.24 -6.52 34.55
N SER A 376 16.05 -6.86 35.04
CA SER A 376 15.45 -8.21 34.89
C SER A 376 14.83 -8.46 33.52
N ILE A 377 14.64 -7.40 32.69
CA ILE A 377 14.03 -7.49 31.37
C ILE A 377 15.13 -7.31 30.32
N ARG A 378 15.29 -8.30 29.45
CA ARG A 378 16.27 -8.27 28.36
C ARG A 378 15.57 -8.39 27.03
N PHE A 379 15.76 -7.41 26.14
CA PHE A 379 15.33 -7.43 24.74
C PHE A 379 16.54 -7.53 23.82
N ARG A 380 16.38 -8.22 22.72
CA ARG A 380 17.28 -8.12 21.58
C ARG A 380 16.60 -7.30 20.50
N LEU A 381 17.25 -6.27 19.97
CA LEU A 381 16.77 -5.56 18.81
C LEU A 381 16.68 -6.55 17.63
N ARG A 382 15.56 -6.56 16.93
CA ARG A 382 15.42 -7.29 15.68
C ARG A 382 16.34 -6.61 14.66
N GLN A 383 17.28 -7.38 14.11
CA GLN A 383 18.15 -6.92 13.01
C GLN A 383 17.35 -6.85 11.71
#